data_7e0998a2c6a3488a8a98b8a2342bfe46
#
_entry.id   7e0998a2c6a3488a8a98b8a2342bfe46
#
_cell.length_a   1.000
_cell.length_b   1.000
_cell.length_c   1.000
_cell.angle_alpha   90.00
_cell.angle_beta   90.00
_cell.angle_gamma   90.00
#
_symmetry.space_group_name_H-M   'P 1'
#
loop_
_entity.id
_entity.type
_entity.pdbx_description
1 polymer ?
#
loop_
_entity_poly.entity_id
_entity_poly.type
_entity_poly.pdbx_seq_one_letter_code
_entity_poly.pdbx_strand_id
1 'polypeptide(L)'
;MEYKEVQKIAKDTIEYAKKNIYAGMSLIEIREMCERKMLELGADSFWYWDIGAFVFAGDETTISVSGTKYKTSDRVILENDIITIDLSPQRENIWGDYARTLIIENGIVVDDEFASNEEWKNGVHMEKQLHKEMMHFVTPNTTFEELYYYMNKVIEDSGYINLDFMGNLGHSIV
;
A
#
# COMPACT_ATOMS: atom_id res chain seq x y z
N MET A 1 -0.76 -0.10 24.22
CA MET A 1 0.08 0.34 23.09
C MET A 1 -0.74 1.28 22.22
N GLU A 2 -0.14 2.34 21.72
CA GLU A 2 -0.85 3.27 20.85
C GLU A 2 -0.84 2.75 19.40
N TYR A 3 -1.98 2.88 18.69
CA TYR A 3 -2.07 2.58 17.25
C TYR A 3 -0.96 3.21 16.42
N LYS A 4 -0.50 4.40 16.79
CA LYS A 4 0.60 5.11 16.14
C LYS A 4 1.92 4.32 16.12
N GLU A 5 2.19 3.50 17.15
CA GLU A 5 3.40 2.67 17.21
C GLU A 5 3.33 1.52 16.22
N VAL A 6 2.17 0.83 16.14
CA VAL A 6 1.98 -0.26 15.17
C VAL A 6 1.97 0.29 13.75
N GLN A 7 1.30 1.43 13.54
CA GLN A 7 1.32 2.12 12.24
C GLN A 7 2.74 2.55 11.84
N LYS A 8 3.59 2.90 12.82
CA LYS A 8 5.00 3.21 12.56
C LYS A 8 5.79 1.99 12.08
N ILE A 9 5.50 0.79 12.59
CA ILE A 9 6.12 -0.45 12.10
C ILE A 9 5.90 -0.60 10.58
N ALA A 10 4.65 -0.43 10.11
CA ALA A 10 4.34 -0.50 8.69
C ALA A 10 5.09 0.58 7.88
N LYS A 11 5.06 1.83 8.33
CA LYS A 11 5.76 2.94 7.67
C LYS A 11 7.28 2.71 7.57
N ASP A 12 7.92 2.33 8.67
CA ASP A 12 9.36 2.05 8.70
C ASP A 12 9.71 0.86 7.81
N THR A 13 8.81 -0.12 7.69
CA THR A 13 8.98 -1.26 6.78
C THR A 13 8.93 -0.82 5.32
N ILE A 14 8.02 0.06 4.93
CA ILE A 14 8.02 0.62 3.56
C ILE A 14 9.31 1.40 3.28
N GLU A 15 9.79 2.21 4.22
CA GLU A 15 11.05 2.94 4.04
C GLU A 15 12.27 2.00 3.96
N TYR A 16 12.21 0.85 4.63
CA TYR A 16 13.20 -0.21 4.46
C TYR A 16 13.08 -0.88 3.08
N ALA A 17 11.87 -1.21 2.65
CA ALA A 17 11.59 -1.82 1.36
C ALA A 17 12.09 -0.96 0.19
N LYS A 18 11.83 0.34 0.21
CA LYS A 18 12.34 1.30 -0.79
C LYS A 18 13.85 1.24 -1.02
N LYS A 19 14.61 0.94 0.03
CA LYS A 19 16.08 0.89 -0.01
C LYS A 19 16.65 -0.46 -0.41
N ASN A 20 15.84 -1.51 -0.39
CA ASN A 20 16.30 -2.89 -0.52
C ASN A 20 15.65 -3.64 -1.69
N ILE A 21 14.62 -3.08 -2.33
CA ILE A 21 13.99 -3.66 -3.52
C ILE A 21 14.81 -3.26 -4.76
N TYR A 22 15.06 -4.24 -5.62
CA TYR A 22 15.75 -4.05 -6.90
C TYR A 22 15.25 -5.05 -7.94
N ALA A 23 15.48 -4.77 -9.22
CA ALA A 23 15.13 -5.67 -10.32
C ALA A 23 15.80 -7.04 -10.16
N GLY A 24 15.06 -8.10 -10.42
CA GLY A 24 15.51 -9.48 -10.21
C GLY A 24 15.00 -10.12 -8.92
N MET A 25 14.50 -9.36 -7.95
CA MET A 25 13.82 -9.92 -6.78
C MET A 25 12.44 -10.46 -7.18
N SER A 26 12.05 -11.61 -6.64
CA SER A 26 10.68 -12.12 -6.74
C SER A 26 9.75 -11.43 -5.74
N LEU A 27 8.44 -11.41 -6.05
CA LEU A 27 7.45 -10.87 -5.11
C LEU A 27 7.41 -11.66 -3.80
N ILE A 28 7.76 -12.96 -3.84
CA ILE A 28 7.87 -13.81 -2.65
C ILE A 28 9.01 -13.32 -1.76
N GLU A 29 10.21 -13.06 -2.31
CA GLU A 29 11.34 -12.51 -1.54
C GLU A 29 11.03 -11.15 -0.92
N ILE A 30 10.31 -10.29 -1.66
CA ILE A 30 9.88 -8.97 -1.17
C ILE A 30 8.87 -9.13 -0.03
N ARG A 31 7.90 -10.01 -0.16
CA ARG A 31 6.94 -10.32 0.91
C ARG A 31 7.67 -10.79 2.17
N GLU A 32 8.52 -11.82 2.06
CA GLU A 32 9.27 -12.38 3.18
C GLU A 32 10.19 -11.33 3.84
N MET A 33 10.79 -10.46 3.04
CA MET A 33 11.61 -9.34 3.52
C MET A 33 10.78 -8.36 4.35
N CYS A 34 9.61 -7.97 3.89
CA CYS A 34 8.71 -7.05 4.59
C CYS A 34 8.16 -7.69 5.87
N GLU A 35 7.69 -8.93 5.81
CA GLU A 35 7.15 -9.65 6.97
C GLU A 35 8.22 -9.81 8.06
N ARG A 36 9.43 -10.23 7.70
CA ARG A 36 10.57 -10.31 8.63
C ARG A 36 10.89 -8.95 9.24
N LYS A 37 10.86 -7.89 8.42
CA LYS A 37 11.15 -6.53 8.91
C LYS A 37 10.12 -6.03 9.90
N MET A 38 8.85 -6.29 9.69
CA MET A 38 7.80 -5.94 10.65
C MET A 38 7.97 -6.66 11.99
N LEU A 39 8.33 -7.96 11.98
CA LEU A 39 8.63 -8.72 13.20
C LEU A 39 9.87 -8.17 13.94
N GLU A 40 10.94 -7.81 13.21
CA GLU A 40 12.11 -7.14 13.78
C GLU A 40 11.77 -5.80 14.45
N LEU A 41 10.82 -5.07 13.92
CA LEU A 41 10.34 -3.79 14.44
C LEU A 41 9.33 -3.93 15.58
N GLY A 42 8.95 -5.16 15.92
CA GLY A 42 8.16 -5.48 17.09
C GLY A 42 6.68 -5.80 16.81
N ALA A 43 6.30 -6.10 15.58
CA ALA A 43 5.05 -6.81 15.32
C ALA A 43 5.15 -8.23 15.94
N ASP A 44 4.05 -8.77 16.43
CA ASP A 44 3.97 -10.14 16.94
C ASP A 44 3.20 -11.07 16.01
N SER A 45 2.43 -10.50 15.07
CA SER A 45 1.54 -11.22 14.16
C SER A 45 1.09 -10.30 13.02
N PHE A 46 0.22 -10.81 12.16
CA PHE A 46 -0.39 -10.08 11.06
C PHE A 46 -1.91 -10.23 11.13
N TRP A 47 -2.62 -9.11 11.14
CA TRP A 47 -4.06 -9.13 11.43
C TRP A 47 -4.92 -9.65 10.26
N TYR A 48 -4.46 -9.48 9.02
CA TYR A 48 -5.28 -9.82 7.86
C TYR A 48 -4.93 -11.21 7.30
N TRP A 49 -5.59 -12.24 7.80
CA TRP A 49 -5.43 -13.64 7.37
C TRP A 49 -4.00 -14.18 7.51
N ASP A 50 -3.28 -13.76 8.55
CA ASP A 50 -1.86 -14.12 8.78
C ASP A 50 -0.93 -13.78 7.60
N ILE A 51 -1.33 -12.81 6.76
CA ILE A 51 -0.53 -12.28 5.66
C ILE A 51 0.00 -10.91 6.08
N GLY A 52 1.31 -10.78 6.21
CA GLY A 52 1.94 -9.54 6.64
C GLY A 52 2.11 -8.53 5.51
N ALA A 53 2.35 -9.01 4.30
CA ALA A 53 2.53 -8.15 3.14
C ALA A 53 1.82 -8.70 1.90
N PHE A 54 0.95 -7.89 1.34
CA PHE A 54 0.40 -8.10 -0.01
C PHE A 54 1.29 -7.37 -1.00
N VAL A 55 1.81 -8.09 -1.97
CA VAL A 55 2.79 -7.56 -2.93
C VAL A 55 2.29 -7.84 -4.34
N PHE A 56 2.14 -6.79 -5.13
CA PHE A 56 1.68 -6.85 -6.52
C PHE A 56 2.64 -6.04 -7.40
N ALA A 57 2.88 -6.45 -8.64
CA ALA A 57 3.72 -5.70 -9.56
C ALA A 57 3.16 -5.67 -10.98
N GLY A 58 3.45 -4.59 -11.72
CA GLY A 58 2.95 -4.35 -13.06
C GLY A 58 1.44 -4.42 -13.12
N ASP A 59 0.88 -5.20 -14.05
CA ASP A 59 -0.57 -5.34 -14.22
C ASP A 59 -1.28 -5.93 -12.99
N GLU A 60 -0.56 -6.63 -12.12
CA GLU A 60 -1.14 -7.15 -10.88
C GLU A 60 -1.54 -6.04 -9.90
N THR A 61 -0.96 -4.84 -10.01
CA THR A 61 -1.32 -3.68 -9.15
C THR A 61 -2.75 -3.19 -9.38
N THR A 62 -3.40 -3.63 -10.45
CA THR A 62 -4.81 -3.33 -10.76
C THR A 62 -5.79 -4.38 -10.24
N ILE A 63 -5.30 -5.42 -9.57
CA ILE A 63 -6.11 -6.54 -9.07
C ILE A 63 -6.53 -6.25 -7.62
N SER A 64 -7.83 -6.29 -7.36
CA SER A 64 -8.37 -6.33 -6.00
C SER A 64 -8.69 -7.78 -5.61
N VAL A 65 -8.11 -8.25 -4.51
CA VAL A 65 -8.27 -9.64 -4.04
C VAL A 65 -8.41 -9.69 -2.53
N SER A 66 -9.32 -10.56 -2.07
CA SER A 66 -9.47 -10.84 -0.64
C SER A 66 -8.28 -11.64 -0.10
N GLY A 67 -7.85 -11.37 1.15
CA GLY A 67 -6.78 -12.11 1.81
C GLY A 67 -6.98 -13.62 1.83
N THR A 68 -8.24 -14.10 1.89
CA THR A 68 -8.55 -15.53 1.81
C THR A 68 -8.16 -16.19 0.48
N LYS A 69 -8.01 -15.41 -0.57
CA LYS A 69 -7.69 -15.88 -1.94
C LYS A 69 -6.31 -15.43 -2.39
N TYR A 70 -5.67 -14.54 -1.65
CA TYR A 70 -4.37 -14.03 -2.02
C TYR A 70 -3.29 -15.11 -2.01
N LYS A 71 -2.52 -15.12 -3.07
CA LYS A 71 -1.27 -15.88 -3.18
C LYS A 71 -0.26 -14.96 -3.82
N THR A 72 0.88 -14.79 -3.17
CA THR A 72 1.98 -14.05 -3.77
C THR A 72 2.41 -14.73 -5.06
N SER A 73 2.45 -13.98 -6.14
CA SER A 73 2.91 -14.49 -7.44
C SER A 73 4.41 -14.76 -7.43
N ASP A 74 4.88 -15.63 -8.29
CA ASP A 74 6.30 -15.92 -8.49
C ASP A 74 6.98 -14.94 -9.46
N ARG A 75 6.25 -13.87 -9.85
CA ARG A 75 6.76 -12.80 -10.70
C ARG A 75 8.04 -12.20 -10.12
N VAL A 76 8.93 -11.81 -11.03
CA VAL A 76 10.20 -11.14 -10.73
C VAL A 76 10.09 -9.67 -11.16
N ILE A 77 10.61 -8.76 -10.35
CA ILE A 77 10.66 -7.32 -10.64
C ILE A 77 11.56 -7.05 -11.84
N LEU A 78 11.06 -6.24 -12.77
CA LEU A 78 11.76 -5.82 -13.97
C LEU A 78 12.60 -4.55 -13.72
N GLU A 79 13.50 -4.22 -14.66
CA GLU A 79 14.30 -3.00 -14.64
C GLU A 79 13.46 -1.71 -14.59
N ASN A 80 12.28 -1.74 -15.23
CA ASN A 80 11.26 -0.70 -15.13
C ASN A 80 9.95 -1.39 -14.78
N ASP A 81 9.43 -1.11 -13.60
CA ASP A 81 8.25 -1.76 -13.05
C ASP A 81 7.53 -0.84 -12.06
N ILE A 82 6.33 -1.21 -11.68
CA ILE A 82 5.57 -0.58 -10.61
C ILE A 82 5.16 -1.67 -9.62
N ILE A 83 5.28 -1.39 -8.33
CA ILE A 83 4.96 -2.35 -7.27
C ILE A 83 4.09 -1.71 -6.20
N THR A 84 3.04 -2.38 -5.79
CA THR A 84 2.24 -2.01 -4.62
C THR A 84 2.52 -2.99 -3.49
N ILE A 85 2.81 -2.45 -2.32
CA ILE A 85 3.04 -3.20 -1.08
C ILE A 85 2.03 -2.70 -0.06
N ASP A 86 1.23 -3.61 0.47
CA ASP A 86 0.23 -3.36 1.50
C ASP A 86 0.55 -4.21 2.73
N LEU A 87 0.72 -3.56 3.88
CA LEU A 87 1.27 -4.13 5.10
C LEU A 87 0.23 -4.15 6.23
N SER A 88 0.12 -5.29 6.89
CA SER A 88 -0.87 -5.56 7.94
C SER A 88 -0.24 -6.00 9.28
N PRO A 89 0.71 -5.24 9.88
CA PRO A 89 1.28 -5.59 11.16
C PRO A 89 0.24 -5.60 12.27
N GLN A 90 0.40 -6.50 13.23
CA GLN A 90 -0.33 -6.53 14.47
C GLN A 90 0.64 -6.65 15.64
N ARG A 91 0.26 -6.05 16.77
CA ARG A 91 0.96 -6.19 18.04
C ARG A 91 -0.02 -6.04 19.19
N GLU A 92 -0.10 -7.06 20.07
CA GLU A 92 -1.01 -7.06 21.23
C GLU A 92 -2.48 -6.80 20.82
N ASN A 93 -2.93 -7.38 19.69
CA ASN A 93 -4.24 -7.17 19.06
C ASN A 93 -4.52 -5.73 18.58
N ILE A 94 -3.51 -4.89 18.48
CA ILE A 94 -3.62 -3.58 17.84
C ILE A 94 -3.11 -3.71 16.41
N TRP A 95 -3.88 -3.18 15.46
CA TRP A 95 -3.61 -3.29 14.03
C TRP A 95 -2.89 -2.07 13.48
N GLY A 96 -2.03 -2.29 12.50
CA GLY A 96 -1.53 -1.28 11.59
C GLY A 96 -1.90 -1.66 10.16
N ASP A 97 -2.07 -0.67 9.32
CA ASP A 97 -2.42 -0.85 7.91
C ASP A 97 -1.76 0.26 7.09
N TYR A 98 -0.94 -0.12 6.11
CA TYR A 98 -0.21 0.87 5.32
C TYR A 98 0.20 0.33 3.96
N ALA A 99 -0.46 0.82 2.91
CA ALA A 99 -0.11 0.49 1.53
C ALA A 99 0.65 1.63 0.85
N ARG A 100 1.60 1.27 -0.03
CA ARG A 100 2.28 2.23 -0.90
C ARG A 100 2.64 1.61 -2.24
N THR A 101 2.50 2.43 -3.27
CA THR A 101 2.98 2.14 -4.61
C THR A 101 4.37 2.74 -4.80
N LEU A 102 5.30 1.93 -5.30
CA LEU A 102 6.69 2.31 -5.56
C LEU A 102 6.97 2.15 -7.05
N ILE A 103 7.76 3.07 -7.60
CA ILE A 103 8.20 3.05 -9.00
C ILE A 103 9.63 2.54 -9.04
N ILE A 104 9.91 1.62 -9.95
CA ILE A 104 11.23 1.06 -10.19
C ILE A 104 11.68 1.50 -11.59
N GLU A 105 12.83 2.16 -11.66
CA GLU A 105 13.48 2.56 -12.91
C GLU A 105 14.98 2.24 -12.84
N ASN A 106 15.51 1.71 -13.93
CA ASN A 106 16.91 1.27 -13.99
C ASN A 106 17.27 0.27 -12.85
N GLY A 107 16.32 -0.56 -12.50
CA GLY A 107 16.50 -1.64 -11.54
C GLY A 107 16.42 -1.26 -10.06
N ILE A 108 16.15 -0.01 -9.71
CA ILE A 108 16.04 0.48 -8.33
C ILE A 108 14.76 1.28 -8.11
N VAL A 109 14.32 1.36 -6.85
CA VAL A 109 13.19 2.24 -6.47
C VAL A 109 13.62 3.70 -6.63
N VAL A 110 12.80 4.48 -7.32
CA VAL A 110 12.98 5.92 -7.50
C VAL A 110 11.87 6.69 -6.78
N ASP A 111 12.19 7.89 -6.32
CA ASP A 111 11.14 8.79 -5.83
C ASP A 111 10.28 9.24 -7.01
N ASP A 112 8.97 9.28 -6.79
CA ASP A 112 7.99 9.63 -7.82
C ASP A 112 8.24 11.01 -8.47
N GLU A 113 8.85 11.96 -7.74
CA GLU A 113 9.23 13.26 -8.30
C GLU A 113 10.26 13.14 -9.43
N PHE A 114 11.11 12.12 -9.40
CA PHE A 114 12.17 11.87 -10.38
C PHE A 114 11.81 10.79 -11.39
N ALA A 115 10.66 10.15 -11.26
CA ALA A 115 10.22 9.11 -12.17
C ALA A 115 10.03 9.65 -13.59
N SER A 116 10.48 8.89 -14.58
CA SER A 116 10.37 9.23 -15.99
C SER A 116 9.07 8.72 -16.62
N ASN A 117 8.46 7.68 -16.07
CA ASN A 117 7.16 7.19 -16.51
C ASN A 117 6.04 8.08 -15.97
N GLU A 118 5.51 8.96 -16.82
CA GLU A 118 4.49 9.94 -16.45
C GLU A 118 3.17 9.30 -15.99
N GLU A 119 2.78 8.13 -16.51
CA GLU A 119 1.57 7.44 -16.09
C GLU A 119 1.68 6.97 -14.63
N TRP A 120 2.77 6.30 -14.29
CA TRP A 120 3.04 5.83 -12.93
C TRP A 120 3.21 6.98 -11.94
N LYS A 121 3.95 8.00 -12.37
CA LYS A 121 4.14 9.23 -11.59
C LYS A 121 2.82 9.90 -11.26
N ASN A 122 1.94 10.07 -12.25
CA ASN A 122 0.62 10.68 -12.06
C ASN A 122 -0.26 9.83 -11.14
N GLY A 123 -0.21 8.49 -11.25
CA GLY A 123 -0.93 7.59 -10.35
C GLY A 123 -0.50 7.75 -8.89
N VAL A 124 0.81 7.76 -8.62
CA VAL A 124 1.35 7.96 -7.26
C VAL A 124 1.05 9.37 -6.74
N HIS A 125 1.09 10.39 -7.59
CA HIS A 125 0.69 11.75 -7.22
C HIS A 125 -0.80 11.82 -6.87
N MET A 126 -1.65 11.10 -7.61
CA MET A 126 -3.09 11.02 -7.30
C MET A 126 -3.33 10.35 -5.95
N GLU A 127 -2.65 9.24 -5.63
CA GLU A 127 -2.70 8.62 -4.29
C GLU A 127 -2.39 9.65 -3.19
N LYS A 128 -1.29 10.40 -3.34
CA LYS A 128 -0.91 11.44 -2.38
C LYS A 128 -1.94 12.56 -2.27
N GLN A 129 -2.56 12.94 -3.39
CA GLN A 129 -3.62 13.94 -3.41
C GLN A 129 -4.86 13.44 -2.66
N LEU A 130 -5.29 12.20 -2.89
CA LEU A 130 -6.43 11.60 -2.19
C LEU A 130 -6.23 11.62 -0.66
N HIS A 131 -5.03 11.31 -0.17
CA HIS A 131 -4.72 11.41 1.25
C HIS A 131 -4.85 12.85 1.79
N LYS A 132 -4.40 13.85 1.03
CA LYS A 132 -4.55 15.27 1.41
C LYS A 132 -6.00 15.71 1.42
N GLU A 133 -6.76 15.34 0.38
CA GLU A 133 -8.20 15.65 0.28
C GLU A 133 -8.98 15.02 1.45
N MET A 134 -8.70 13.76 1.77
CA MET A 134 -9.31 13.10 2.92
C MET A 134 -9.04 13.85 4.22
N MET A 135 -7.78 14.26 4.47
CA MET A 135 -7.40 15.00 5.68
C MET A 135 -8.05 16.39 5.77
N HIS A 136 -8.30 17.04 4.62
CA HIS A 136 -8.99 18.34 4.58
C HIS A 136 -10.49 18.18 4.78
N PHE A 137 -11.10 17.13 4.25
CA PHE A 137 -12.53 16.91 4.29
C PHE A 137 -13.02 16.44 5.67
N VAL A 138 -12.24 15.54 6.34
CA VAL A 138 -12.66 14.89 7.58
C VAL A 138 -12.69 15.87 8.75
N THR A 139 -13.83 15.92 9.42
CA THR A 139 -14.06 16.62 10.69
C THR A 139 -14.61 15.63 11.72
N PRO A 140 -14.70 16.00 13.01
CA PRO A 140 -15.31 15.13 14.03
C PRO A 140 -16.76 14.73 13.75
N ASN A 141 -17.45 15.45 12.87
CA ASN A 141 -18.85 15.20 12.53
C ASN A 141 -19.01 14.51 11.15
N THR A 142 -17.92 14.27 10.41
CA THR A 142 -17.98 13.63 9.11
C THR A 142 -18.30 12.14 9.28
N THR A 143 -19.32 11.67 8.59
CA THR A 143 -19.67 10.25 8.56
C THR A 143 -18.80 9.48 7.56
N PHE A 144 -18.70 8.16 7.73
CA PHE A 144 -18.04 7.29 6.74
C PHE A 144 -18.71 7.36 5.37
N GLU A 145 -20.04 7.48 5.34
CA GLU A 145 -20.81 7.60 4.10
C GLU A 145 -20.46 8.89 3.34
N GLU A 146 -20.43 10.03 4.03
CA GLU A 146 -20.04 11.32 3.43
C GLU A 146 -18.60 11.25 2.88
N LEU A 147 -17.67 10.68 3.66
CA LEU A 147 -16.29 10.49 3.22
C LEU A 147 -16.21 9.60 1.99
N TYR A 148 -16.93 8.50 1.97
CA TYR A 148 -16.97 7.56 0.84
C TYR A 148 -17.43 8.26 -0.45
N TYR A 149 -18.56 8.95 -0.43
CA TYR A 149 -19.07 9.65 -1.61
C TYR A 149 -18.17 10.79 -2.05
N TYR A 150 -17.61 11.55 -1.11
CA TYR A 150 -16.68 12.61 -1.42
C TYR A 150 -15.43 12.08 -2.13
N MET A 151 -14.79 11.05 -1.58
CA MET A 151 -13.56 10.51 -2.14
C MET A 151 -13.78 9.84 -3.51
N ASN A 152 -14.88 9.09 -3.70
CA ASN A 152 -15.22 8.55 -5.00
C ASN A 152 -15.44 9.66 -6.05
N LYS A 153 -16.10 10.74 -5.66
CA LYS A 153 -16.25 11.89 -6.54
C LYS A 153 -14.92 12.53 -6.94
N VAL A 154 -13.98 12.66 -6.00
CA VAL A 154 -12.63 13.19 -6.29
C VAL A 154 -11.89 12.26 -7.27
N ILE A 155 -12.00 10.95 -7.10
CA ILE A 155 -11.41 9.94 -7.99
C ILE A 155 -11.98 10.10 -9.41
N GLU A 156 -13.31 10.12 -9.55
CA GLU A 156 -14.00 10.23 -10.85
C GLU A 156 -13.73 11.58 -11.55
N ASP A 157 -13.83 12.69 -10.82
CA ASP A 157 -13.56 14.04 -11.35
C ASP A 157 -12.09 14.19 -11.83
N SER A 158 -11.18 13.39 -11.27
CA SER A 158 -9.76 13.35 -11.66
C SER A 158 -9.48 12.37 -12.81
N GLY A 159 -10.50 11.70 -13.34
CA GLY A 159 -10.38 10.77 -14.47
C GLY A 159 -9.89 9.36 -14.09
N TYR A 160 -9.92 9.00 -12.81
CA TYR A 160 -9.60 7.67 -12.30
C TYR A 160 -10.87 6.88 -11.96
N ILE A 161 -10.71 5.60 -11.72
CA ILE A 161 -11.78 4.71 -11.27
C ILE A 161 -11.33 3.90 -10.05
N ASN A 162 -12.26 3.60 -9.15
CA ASN A 162 -12.02 2.66 -8.06
C ASN A 162 -12.07 1.23 -8.60
N LEU A 163 -10.99 0.48 -8.44
CA LEU A 163 -10.84 -0.91 -8.93
C LEU A 163 -11.20 -1.96 -7.88
N ASP A 164 -11.51 -1.56 -6.63
CA ASP A 164 -11.91 -2.54 -5.62
C ASP A 164 -13.20 -3.25 -6.02
N PHE A 165 -13.23 -4.59 -5.93
CA PHE A 165 -14.35 -5.42 -6.38
C PHE A 165 -15.65 -5.21 -5.58
N MET A 166 -15.56 -4.61 -4.39
CA MET A 166 -16.70 -4.19 -3.57
C MET A 166 -16.89 -2.67 -3.55
N GLY A 167 -16.04 -1.93 -4.26
CA GLY A 167 -16.04 -0.47 -4.27
C GLY A 167 -15.46 0.15 -2.99
N ASN A 168 -14.75 -0.60 -2.14
CA ASN A 168 -14.14 -0.05 -0.93
C ASN A 168 -13.05 0.97 -1.26
N LEU A 169 -12.88 1.95 -0.36
CA LEU A 169 -11.78 2.92 -0.41
C LEU A 169 -10.88 2.82 0.82
N GLY A 170 -11.27 2.02 1.80
CA GLY A 170 -10.57 1.84 3.05
C GLY A 170 -11.52 1.42 4.16
N HIS A 171 -10.98 1.27 5.36
CA HIS A 171 -11.72 0.87 6.55
C HIS A 171 -11.07 1.46 7.81
N SER A 172 -11.78 1.41 8.94
CA SER A 172 -11.16 1.72 10.22
C SER A 172 -10.20 0.62 10.65
N ILE A 173 -9.16 0.99 11.39
CA ILE A 173 -8.19 0.07 12.02
C ILE A 173 -8.44 -0.08 13.53
N VAL A 174 -9.67 0.18 13.96
CA VAL A 174 -10.10 0.16 15.38
C VAL A 174 -11.26 -0.80 15.54
#